data_6ab02be13b99b60e7058b993454f8258
#
_entry.id   6ab02be13b99b60e7058b993454f8258
#
_cell.length_a   1.000
_cell.length_b   1.000
_cell.length_c   1.000
_cell.angle_alpha   90.00
_cell.angle_beta   90.00
_cell.angle_gamma   90.00
#
_symmetry.space_group_name_H-M   'P 1'
#
loop_
_entity.id
_entity.type
_entity.pdbx_description
1 polymer ?
#
loop_
_entity_poly.entity_id
_entity_poly.type
_entity_poly.pdbx_seq_one_letter_code
_entity_poly.pdbx_strand_id
1 'polypeptide(L)'
;MKKNYALPLFLASILIVAFAAVGGSGRNTGDLPAPPAIGTTIDDFKLPDTDGAEHTLKSLTGKKGAVLIFISVQCPVSNAYNERMEKLAQDYKAKGVNVIGINSNNTEPVAAVKSHAGEKNLTFTILKDDGNKIADRLGATKTPEVYVLDSSNKLVYHGRIDNSQKPEGITSNDLREALDEMLAGKPISKTGGAAFGCTIKRVS
;
A
#
# COMPACT_ATOMS: atom_id res chain seq x y z
N MET A 1 4.77 -92.63 -13.77
CA MET A 1 5.75 -91.55 -14.03
C MET A 1 4.98 -90.23 -14.12
N LYS A 2 4.96 -89.47 -13.05
CA LYS A 2 4.29 -88.17 -12.99
C LYS A 2 5.35 -87.06 -13.00
N LYS A 3 5.37 -86.22 -14.06
CA LYS A 3 6.27 -85.08 -14.20
C LYS A 3 5.61 -83.86 -13.56
N ASN A 4 6.26 -83.31 -12.52
CA ASN A 4 5.87 -82.07 -11.92
C ASN A 4 6.55 -80.92 -12.67
N TYR A 5 5.78 -79.99 -13.23
CA TYR A 5 6.28 -78.73 -13.78
C TYR A 5 6.11 -77.64 -12.70
N ALA A 6 7.22 -77.12 -12.22
CA ALA A 6 7.23 -75.95 -11.35
C ALA A 6 7.18 -74.70 -12.23
N LEU A 7 6.18 -73.82 -11.96
CA LEU A 7 6.00 -72.56 -12.63
C LEU A 7 6.76 -71.46 -11.83
N PRO A 8 7.64 -70.64 -12.43
CA PRO A 8 8.31 -69.58 -11.71
C PRO A 8 7.39 -68.37 -11.56
N LEU A 9 7.21 -67.92 -10.30
CA LEU A 9 6.52 -66.67 -9.96
C LEU A 9 7.44 -65.50 -10.35
N PHE A 10 7.05 -64.70 -11.36
CA PHE A 10 7.65 -63.40 -11.63
C PHE A 10 7.03 -62.36 -10.71
N LEU A 11 7.81 -61.88 -9.73
CA LEU A 11 7.48 -60.70 -8.95
C LEU A 11 7.75 -59.44 -9.83
N ALA A 12 6.67 -58.82 -10.31
CA ALA A 12 6.73 -57.53 -10.95
C ALA A 12 6.78 -56.44 -9.88
N SER A 13 7.97 -55.86 -9.69
CA SER A 13 8.15 -54.70 -8.82
C SER A 13 7.57 -53.44 -9.50
N ILE A 14 6.42 -52.99 -9.07
CA ILE A 14 5.84 -51.73 -9.53
C ILE A 14 6.56 -50.56 -8.81
N LEU A 15 7.41 -49.88 -9.55
CA LEU A 15 8.06 -48.65 -9.09
C LEU A 15 7.06 -47.50 -9.17
N ILE A 16 6.49 -47.08 -8.04
CA ILE A 16 5.63 -45.92 -7.95
C ILE A 16 6.54 -44.67 -7.93
N VAL A 17 6.65 -44.00 -9.06
CA VAL A 17 7.27 -42.68 -9.13
C VAL A 17 6.26 -41.64 -8.61
N ALA A 18 6.47 -41.19 -7.39
CA ALA A 18 5.71 -40.06 -6.84
C ALA A 18 6.14 -38.77 -7.55
N PHE A 19 5.30 -38.28 -8.44
CA PHE A 19 5.44 -36.93 -8.99
C PHE A 19 5.05 -35.93 -7.90
N ALA A 20 6.04 -35.31 -7.27
CA ALA A 20 5.78 -34.14 -6.42
C ALA A 20 5.38 -32.98 -7.33
N ALA A 21 4.10 -32.67 -7.39
CA ALA A 21 3.62 -31.45 -8.03
C ALA A 21 4.11 -30.26 -7.18
N VAL A 22 5.14 -29.55 -7.67
CA VAL A 22 5.50 -28.24 -7.17
C VAL A 22 4.38 -27.30 -7.58
N GLY A 23 3.38 -27.17 -6.69
CA GLY A 23 2.31 -26.19 -6.83
C GLY A 23 2.91 -24.80 -6.70
N GLY A 24 3.15 -24.11 -7.83
CA GLY A 24 3.38 -22.69 -7.83
C GLY A 24 2.14 -21.99 -7.30
N SER A 25 2.21 -21.47 -6.05
CA SER A 25 1.17 -20.62 -5.48
C SER A 25 1.17 -19.28 -6.24
N GLY A 26 0.46 -19.22 -7.35
CA GLY A 26 0.04 -17.97 -7.93
C GLY A 26 -0.84 -17.24 -6.89
N ARG A 27 -0.39 -16.08 -6.39
CA ARG A 27 -1.22 -15.26 -5.51
C ARG A 27 -2.45 -14.80 -6.28
N ASN A 28 -3.60 -15.35 -5.94
CA ASN A 28 -4.88 -14.85 -6.42
C ASN A 28 -5.09 -13.43 -5.86
N THR A 29 -5.48 -12.49 -6.71
CA THR A 29 -5.81 -11.11 -6.35
C THR A 29 -6.99 -11.01 -5.36
N GLY A 30 -7.62 -12.14 -5.00
CA GLY A 30 -8.65 -12.25 -3.97
C GLY A 30 -8.14 -12.41 -2.53
N ASP A 31 -6.84 -12.64 -2.32
CA ASP A 31 -6.24 -12.95 -1.02
C ASP A 31 -5.44 -11.78 -0.40
N LEU A 32 -5.71 -10.55 -0.81
CA LEU A 32 -5.06 -9.40 -0.16
C LEU A 32 -5.61 -9.25 1.26
N PRO A 33 -4.73 -9.03 2.27
CA PRO A 33 -5.18 -8.79 3.62
C PRO A 33 -6.09 -7.57 3.67
N ALA A 34 -7.10 -7.60 4.53
CA ALA A 34 -7.88 -6.42 4.82
C ALA A 34 -6.99 -5.33 5.45
N PRO A 35 -7.30 -4.05 5.23
CA PRO A 35 -6.60 -2.96 5.92
C PRO A 35 -6.63 -3.15 7.44
N PRO A 36 -5.56 -2.75 8.16
CA PRO A 36 -5.53 -2.81 9.62
C PRO A 36 -6.71 -2.07 10.23
N ALA A 37 -7.24 -2.60 11.33
CA ALA A 37 -8.31 -1.91 12.07
C ALA A 37 -7.81 -0.58 12.65
N ILE A 38 -8.70 0.42 12.74
CA ILE A 38 -8.40 1.67 13.44
C ILE A 38 -7.96 1.36 14.87
N GLY A 39 -6.90 2.01 15.32
CA GLY A 39 -6.25 1.77 16.61
C GLY A 39 -5.08 0.78 16.55
N THR A 40 -4.85 0.07 15.43
CA THR A 40 -3.68 -0.78 15.24
C THR A 40 -2.41 0.06 15.12
N THR A 41 -1.35 -0.33 15.83
CA THR A 41 -0.02 0.27 15.63
C THR A 41 0.63 -0.32 14.39
N ILE A 42 1.08 0.54 13.50
CA ILE A 42 1.79 0.15 12.29
C ILE A 42 3.27 0.02 12.61
N ASP A 43 3.80 -1.20 12.44
CA ASP A 43 5.22 -1.48 12.63
C ASP A 43 6.08 -0.67 11.66
N ASP A 44 7.29 -0.33 12.09
CA ASP A 44 8.26 0.36 11.26
C ASP A 44 8.56 -0.43 9.97
N PHE A 45 8.85 0.29 8.93
CA PHE A 45 9.26 -0.28 7.65
C PHE A 45 10.32 0.62 7.00
N LYS A 46 11.02 0.09 6.05
CA LYS A 46 12.08 0.79 5.33
C LYS A 46 11.87 0.67 3.83
N LEU A 47 11.89 1.81 3.15
CA LEU A 47 11.78 1.92 1.68
C LEU A 47 12.75 3.00 1.17
N PRO A 48 13.26 2.85 -0.06
CA PRO A 48 13.99 3.91 -0.73
C PRO A 48 13.05 5.02 -1.21
N ASP A 49 13.54 6.25 -1.24
CA ASP A 49 12.90 7.34 -1.96
C ASP A 49 13.25 7.29 -3.47
N THR A 50 12.81 8.31 -4.21
CA THR A 50 13.09 8.42 -5.65
C THR A 50 14.54 8.76 -6.00
N ASP A 51 15.38 9.09 -5.02
CA ASP A 51 16.83 9.29 -5.13
C ASP A 51 17.64 8.08 -4.67
N GLY A 52 16.96 7.04 -4.16
CA GLY A 52 17.57 5.83 -3.64
C GLY A 52 18.00 5.94 -2.17
N ALA A 53 17.72 7.04 -1.49
CA ALA A 53 17.99 7.17 -0.07
C ALA A 53 16.96 6.36 0.73
N GLU A 54 17.46 5.57 1.68
CA GLU A 54 16.64 4.69 2.51
C GLU A 54 16.03 5.46 3.68
N HIS A 55 14.71 5.33 3.83
CA HIS A 55 13.94 5.95 4.90
C HIS A 55 13.13 4.91 5.68
N THR A 56 13.01 5.10 7.00
CA THR A 56 12.07 4.33 7.81
C THR A 56 10.80 5.14 8.05
N LEU A 57 9.67 4.47 8.32
CA LEU A 57 8.45 5.15 8.75
C LEU A 57 8.75 6.05 9.94
N LYS A 58 9.48 5.53 10.93
CA LYS A 58 9.87 6.28 12.14
C LYS A 58 10.69 7.53 11.82
N SER A 59 11.59 7.49 10.82
CA SER A 59 12.40 8.65 10.44
C SER A 59 11.60 9.74 9.74
N LEU A 60 10.50 9.37 9.09
CA LEU A 60 9.65 10.28 8.33
C LEU A 60 8.42 10.75 9.11
N THR A 61 8.02 10.04 10.17
CA THR A 61 6.89 10.46 11.02
C THR A 61 7.19 11.79 11.68
N GLY A 62 6.28 12.76 11.53
CA GLY A 62 6.36 14.05 12.18
C GLY A 62 6.07 13.96 13.70
N LYS A 63 6.34 15.04 14.44
CA LYS A 63 6.15 15.10 15.91
C LYS A 63 4.72 14.76 16.36
N LYS A 64 3.73 14.96 15.48
CA LYS A 64 2.30 14.71 15.74
C LYS A 64 1.72 13.55 14.94
N GLY A 65 2.46 13.02 13.96
CA GLY A 65 2.02 11.89 13.16
C GLY A 65 2.46 11.95 11.69
N ALA A 66 1.91 11.05 10.91
CA ALA A 66 2.17 10.94 9.48
C ALA A 66 0.89 10.64 8.69
N VAL A 67 0.87 11.08 7.44
CA VAL A 67 -0.14 10.70 6.43
C VAL A 67 0.58 9.90 5.36
N LEU A 68 0.27 8.61 5.24
CA LEU A 68 0.72 7.79 4.13
C LEU A 68 -0.31 7.88 3.01
N ILE A 69 0.11 8.20 1.80
CA ILE A 69 -0.77 8.25 0.64
C ILE A 69 -0.20 7.34 -0.45
N PHE A 70 -0.93 6.28 -0.78
CA PHE A 70 -0.59 5.48 -1.95
C PHE A 70 -0.93 6.24 -3.21
N ILE A 71 0.06 6.49 -4.05
CA ILE A 71 -0.02 7.33 -5.25
C ILE A 71 0.35 6.57 -6.52
N SER A 72 -0.07 7.08 -7.66
CA SER A 72 0.28 6.57 -8.99
C SER A 72 0.48 7.71 -9.96
N VAL A 73 1.53 7.62 -10.77
CA VAL A 73 1.81 8.60 -11.82
C VAL A 73 1.01 8.35 -13.10
N GLN A 74 0.52 7.11 -13.28
CA GLN A 74 -0.32 6.72 -14.43
C GLN A 74 -1.82 6.79 -14.13
N CYS A 75 -2.23 6.97 -12.87
CA CYS A 75 -3.64 7.01 -12.49
C CYS A 75 -4.22 8.43 -12.67
N PRO A 76 -5.18 8.64 -13.57
CA PRO A 76 -5.81 9.95 -13.75
C PRO A 76 -6.48 10.48 -12.48
N VAL A 77 -7.03 9.57 -11.65
CA VAL A 77 -7.63 9.97 -10.38
C VAL A 77 -6.56 10.47 -9.41
N SER A 78 -5.46 9.70 -9.21
CA SER A 78 -4.34 10.14 -8.37
C SER A 78 -3.77 11.48 -8.82
N ASN A 79 -3.62 11.66 -10.14
CA ASN A 79 -3.07 12.89 -10.73
C ASN A 79 -3.97 14.11 -10.52
N ALA A 80 -5.29 13.93 -10.49
CA ALA A 80 -6.23 15.02 -10.17
C ALA A 80 -6.09 15.53 -8.73
N TYR A 81 -5.41 14.77 -7.86
CA TYR A 81 -5.17 15.14 -6.47
C TYR A 81 -3.79 15.74 -6.20
N ASN A 82 -2.88 15.82 -7.18
CA ASN A 82 -1.51 16.29 -6.97
C ASN A 82 -1.43 17.61 -6.21
N GLU A 83 -2.13 18.65 -6.66
CA GLU A 83 -2.16 19.96 -6.00
C GLU A 83 -2.74 19.90 -4.58
N ARG A 84 -3.78 19.09 -4.38
CA ARG A 84 -4.41 18.91 -3.05
C ARG A 84 -3.50 18.17 -2.10
N MET A 85 -2.74 17.16 -2.57
CA MET A 85 -1.75 16.44 -1.77
C MET A 85 -0.58 17.34 -1.40
N GLU A 86 -0.07 18.14 -2.34
CA GLU A 86 1.00 19.10 -2.06
C GLU A 86 0.53 20.17 -1.05
N LYS A 87 -0.65 20.75 -1.28
CA LYS A 87 -1.20 21.72 -0.32
C LYS A 87 -1.42 21.12 1.05
N LEU A 88 -1.88 19.87 1.12
CA LEU A 88 -2.01 19.14 2.40
C LEU A 88 -0.65 19.02 3.08
N ALA A 89 0.39 18.62 2.34
CA ALA A 89 1.73 18.46 2.89
C ALA A 89 2.26 19.79 3.48
N GLN A 90 2.11 20.89 2.74
CA GLN A 90 2.52 22.22 3.21
C GLN A 90 1.74 22.66 4.46
N ASP A 91 0.41 22.54 4.44
CA ASP A 91 -0.47 23.00 5.51
C ASP A 91 -0.22 22.25 6.83
N TYR A 92 0.11 20.95 6.78
CA TYR A 92 0.23 20.12 7.99
C TYR A 92 1.67 19.93 8.47
N LYS A 93 2.68 20.18 7.62
CA LYS A 93 4.10 20.11 8.02
C LYS A 93 4.42 21.02 9.20
N ALA A 94 3.97 22.28 9.15
CA ALA A 94 4.16 23.23 10.23
C ALA A 94 3.40 22.84 11.52
N LYS A 95 2.34 22.04 11.40
CA LYS A 95 1.56 21.49 12.52
C LYS A 95 2.18 20.19 13.08
N GLY A 96 3.29 19.71 12.50
CA GLY A 96 4.02 18.53 12.97
C GLY A 96 3.52 17.20 12.38
N VAL A 97 2.74 17.21 11.31
CA VAL A 97 2.32 16.02 10.57
C VAL A 97 3.01 16.00 9.21
N ASN A 98 3.73 14.94 8.90
CA ASN A 98 4.38 14.78 7.61
C ASN A 98 3.51 13.95 6.65
N VAL A 99 3.46 14.38 5.40
CA VAL A 99 2.88 13.59 4.29
C VAL A 99 3.98 12.78 3.62
N ILE A 100 3.69 11.51 3.35
CA ILE A 100 4.60 10.54 2.74
C ILE A 100 3.83 9.87 1.60
N GLY A 101 4.27 10.07 0.37
CA GLY A 101 3.77 9.35 -0.78
C GLY A 101 4.37 7.93 -0.83
N ILE A 102 3.59 6.94 -1.22
CA ILE A 102 4.08 5.58 -1.46
C ILE A 102 3.64 5.17 -2.86
N ASN A 103 4.60 4.94 -3.74
CA ASN A 103 4.34 4.40 -5.08
C ASN A 103 4.60 2.90 -5.08
N SER A 104 3.52 2.12 -5.14
CA SER A 104 3.55 0.64 -5.14
C SER A 104 3.18 0.04 -6.50
N ASN A 105 3.06 0.85 -7.55
CA ASN A 105 2.75 0.31 -8.88
C ASN A 105 3.98 -0.34 -9.51
N ASN A 106 3.89 -1.64 -9.80
CA ASN A 106 4.96 -2.40 -10.45
C ASN A 106 5.28 -1.89 -11.88
N THR A 107 4.31 -1.27 -12.54
CA THR A 107 4.48 -0.72 -13.91
C THR A 107 5.08 0.68 -13.94
N GLU A 108 5.40 1.28 -12.80
CA GLU A 108 5.89 2.65 -12.68
C GLU A 108 7.35 2.66 -12.18
N PRO A 109 8.36 2.78 -13.07
CA PRO A 109 9.76 2.82 -12.66
C PRO A 109 10.07 4.08 -11.86
N VAL A 110 11.06 4.00 -10.96
CA VAL A 110 11.50 5.12 -10.08
C VAL A 110 11.72 6.40 -10.85
N ALA A 111 12.37 6.33 -12.02
CA ALA A 111 12.63 7.50 -12.86
C ALA A 111 11.34 8.24 -13.29
N ALA A 112 10.27 7.48 -13.62
CA ALA A 112 8.98 8.07 -13.98
C ALA A 112 8.31 8.73 -12.75
N VAL A 113 8.42 8.10 -11.58
CA VAL A 113 7.89 8.66 -10.32
C VAL A 113 8.62 9.96 -9.96
N LYS A 114 9.94 9.98 -10.07
CA LYS A 114 10.77 11.17 -9.84
C LYS A 114 10.45 12.32 -10.82
N SER A 115 10.36 12.01 -12.11
CA SER A 115 10.00 13.01 -13.14
C SER A 115 8.65 13.64 -12.85
N HIS A 116 7.64 12.80 -12.58
CA HIS A 116 6.29 13.23 -12.25
C HIS A 116 6.26 14.13 -11.01
N ALA A 117 6.98 13.77 -9.94
CA ALA A 117 7.08 14.60 -8.74
C ALA A 117 7.62 15.99 -9.05
N GLY A 118 8.68 16.08 -9.86
CA GLY A 118 9.23 17.36 -10.32
C GLY A 118 8.26 18.18 -11.17
N GLU A 119 7.62 17.55 -12.16
CA GLU A 119 6.63 18.19 -13.05
C GLU A 119 5.40 18.72 -12.30
N LYS A 120 5.00 18.03 -11.22
CA LYS A 120 3.84 18.39 -10.40
C LYS A 120 4.20 19.19 -9.16
N ASN A 121 5.49 19.54 -8.98
CA ASN A 121 6.00 20.28 -7.82
C ASN A 121 5.61 19.62 -6.48
N LEU A 122 5.66 18.29 -6.40
CA LEU A 122 5.42 17.57 -5.16
C LEU A 122 6.67 17.63 -4.30
N THR A 123 6.58 18.26 -3.12
CA THR A 123 7.72 18.50 -2.24
C THR A 123 7.81 17.54 -1.05
N PHE A 124 6.78 16.72 -0.83
CA PHE A 124 6.78 15.69 0.18
C PHE A 124 7.57 14.45 -0.29
N THR A 125 8.14 13.70 0.65
CA THR A 125 8.90 12.49 0.36
C THR A 125 8.01 11.44 -0.32
N ILE A 126 8.48 10.90 -1.44
CA ILE A 126 7.82 9.80 -2.15
C ILE A 126 8.72 8.57 -2.09
N LEU A 127 8.21 7.51 -1.51
CA LEU A 127 8.88 6.23 -1.37
C LEU A 127 8.47 5.27 -2.50
N LYS A 128 9.41 4.44 -2.95
CA LYS A 128 9.14 3.37 -3.91
C LYS A 128 8.99 2.04 -3.17
N ASP A 129 7.83 1.43 -3.29
CA ASP A 129 7.50 0.12 -2.71
C ASP A 129 7.57 -0.96 -3.78
N ASP A 130 8.81 -1.36 -4.12
CA ASP A 130 9.03 -2.43 -5.08
C ASP A 130 8.58 -3.79 -4.52
N GLY A 131 7.80 -4.51 -5.34
CA GLY A 131 7.21 -5.79 -4.96
C GLY A 131 5.98 -5.66 -4.07
N ASN A 132 5.38 -4.46 -3.95
CA ASN A 132 4.11 -4.19 -3.26
C ASN A 132 4.09 -4.57 -1.76
N LYS A 133 5.26 -4.63 -1.12
CA LYS A 133 5.41 -5.14 0.26
C LYS A 133 4.59 -4.37 1.29
N ILE A 134 4.61 -3.05 1.18
CA ILE A 134 3.89 -2.19 2.12
C ILE A 134 2.43 -2.05 1.70
N ALA A 135 2.13 -1.99 0.40
CA ALA A 135 0.76 -2.04 -0.08
C ALA A 135 0.04 -3.31 0.38
N ASP A 136 0.70 -4.48 0.26
CA ASP A 136 0.13 -5.76 0.71
C ASP A 136 -0.03 -5.80 2.24
N ARG A 137 1.00 -5.35 2.98
CA ARG A 137 0.95 -5.31 4.46
C ARG A 137 -0.17 -4.43 4.99
N LEU A 138 -0.43 -3.29 4.33
CA LEU A 138 -1.48 -2.36 4.73
C LEU A 138 -2.83 -2.66 4.05
N GLY A 139 -2.92 -3.66 3.16
CA GLY A 139 -4.13 -3.97 2.42
C GLY A 139 -4.55 -2.85 1.45
N ALA A 140 -3.63 -1.99 1.04
CA ALA A 140 -3.92 -0.90 0.12
C ALA A 140 -4.25 -1.43 -1.27
N THR A 141 -5.30 -0.92 -1.89
CA THR A 141 -5.80 -1.41 -3.17
C THR A 141 -5.97 -0.34 -4.23
N LYS A 142 -6.05 0.93 -3.84
CA LYS A 142 -6.37 2.06 -4.72
C LYS A 142 -5.29 3.14 -4.70
N THR A 143 -5.35 4.03 -5.69
CA THR A 143 -4.59 5.29 -5.71
C THR A 143 -5.51 6.43 -6.17
N PRO A 144 -5.66 7.52 -5.32
CA PRO A 144 -5.05 7.67 -4.00
C PRO A 144 -5.79 6.89 -2.91
N GLU A 145 -5.05 6.35 -1.93
CA GLU A 145 -5.59 5.73 -0.71
C GLU A 145 -4.75 6.18 0.48
N VAL A 146 -5.39 6.53 1.59
CA VAL A 146 -4.79 7.28 2.70
C VAL A 146 -4.82 6.50 4.01
N TYR A 147 -3.71 6.55 4.75
CA TYR A 147 -3.59 6.07 6.13
C TYR A 147 -3.02 7.18 7.00
N VAL A 148 -3.74 7.61 8.04
CA VAL A 148 -3.24 8.59 9.01
C VAL A 148 -2.77 7.87 10.26
N LEU A 149 -1.55 8.16 10.65
CA LEU A 149 -0.91 7.63 11.86
C LEU A 149 -0.70 8.76 12.85
N ASP A 150 -1.00 8.53 14.11
CA ASP A 150 -0.64 9.44 15.20
C ASP A 150 0.86 9.39 15.51
N SER A 151 1.31 10.15 16.51
CA SER A 151 2.71 10.21 16.94
C SER A 151 3.27 8.88 17.46
N SER A 152 2.42 7.90 17.74
CA SER A 152 2.77 6.54 18.17
C SER A 152 2.66 5.52 17.04
N ASN A 153 2.51 5.97 15.80
CA ASN A 153 2.23 5.16 14.60
C ASN A 153 0.95 4.33 14.70
N LYS A 154 -0.01 4.74 15.53
CA LYS A 154 -1.32 4.11 15.60
C LYS A 154 -2.19 4.64 14.46
N LEU A 155 -2.82 3.74 13.71
CA LEU A 155 -3.76 4.08 12.64
C LEU A 155 -5.01 4.73 13.22
N VAL A 156 -5.29 5.96 12.82
CA VAL A 156 -6.43 6.74 13.31
C VAL A 156 -7.45 7.08 12.22
N TYR A 157 -7.04 6.98 10.94
CA TYR A 157 -7.92 7.17 9.79
C TYR A 157 -7.43 6.32 8.61
N HIS A 158 -8.37 5.72 7.87
CA HIS A 158 -8.07 5.01 6.61
C HIS A 158 -9.16 5.29 5.58
N GLY A 159 -8.75 5.77 4.38
CA GLY A 159 -9.74 6.01 3.35
C GLY A 159 -9.29 6.95 2.24
N ARG A 160 -10.13 7.93 1.91
CA ARG A 160 -9.96 8.89 0.81
C ARG A 160 -9.46 10.25 1.32
N ILE A 161 -8.97 11.09 0.38
CA ILE A 161 -8.58 12.48 0.69
C ILE A 161 -9.83 13.34 0.93
N ASP A 162 -10.76 13.30 0.00
CA ASP A 162 -12.08 13.95 0.05
C ASP A 162 -13.07 13.13 -0.81
N ASN A 163 -14.28 13.62 -0.99
CA ASN A 163 -15.34 12.86 -1.66
C ASN A 163 -15.49 13.13 -3.16
N SER A 164 -14.57 13.90 -3.78
CA SER A 164 -14.69 14.21 -5.22
C SER A 164 -13.34 14.34 -5.91
N GLN A 165 -13.20 13.70 -7.08
CA GLN A 165 -12.05 13.91 -7.95
C GLN A 165 -11.96 15.36 -8.43
N LYS A 166 -13.12 16.01 -8.69
CA LYS A 166 -13.19 17.39 -9.16
C LYS A 166 -13.34 18.35 -7.98
N PRO A 167 -12.51 19.40 -7.88
CA PRO A 167 -12.54 20.34 -6.76
C PRO A 167 -13.93 20.94 -6.50
N GLU A 168 -14.65 21.29 -7.56
CA GLU A 168 -15.99 21.90 -7.50
C GLU A 168 -17.09 20.96 -6.95
N GLY A 169 -16.81 19.66 -6.92
CA GLY A 169 -17.73 18.64 -6.38
C GLY A 169 -17.45 18.25 -4.93
N ILE A 170 -16.47 18.87 -4.26
CA ILE A 170 -16.11 18.53 -2.90
C ILE A 170 -17.19 19.04 -1.94
N THR A 171 -17.80 18.13 -1.19
CA THR A 171 -18.76 18.42 -0.14
C THR A 171 -18.32 17.87 1.22
N SER A 172 -17.19 17.13 1.30
CA SER A 172 -16.62 16.55 2.52
C SER A 172 -15.10 16.46 2.38
N ASN A 173 -14.38 17.07 3.32
CA ASN A 173 -12.92 17.08 3.39
C ASN A 173 -12.41 16.04 4.40
N ASP A 174 -12.79 14.78 4.21
CA ASP A 174 -12.66 13.69 5.19
C ASP A 174 -11.28 13.61 5.85
N LEU A 175 -10.19 13.67 5.07
CA LEU A 175 -8.83 13.62 5.60
C LEU A 175 -8.47 14.86 6.43
N ARG A 176 -8.83 16.05 5.95
CA ARG A 176 -8.53 17.29 6.70
C ARG A 176 -9.28 17.36 8.01
N GLU A 177 -10.55 16.96 8.01
CA GLU A 177 -11.38 16.89 9.21
C GLU A 177 -10.76 15.94 10.24
N ALA A 178 -10.36 14.73 9.81
CA ALA A 178 -9.69 13.76 10.68
C ALA A 178 -8.36 14.28 11.24
N LEU A 179 -7.55 14.95 10.43
CA LEU A 179 -6.27 15.54 10.88
C LEU A 179 -6.46 16.67 11.87
N ASP A 180 -7.42 17.56 11.64
CA ASP A 180 -7.70 18.69 12.54
C ASP A 180 -8.27 18.20 13.89
N GLU A 181 -9.13 17.18 13.89
CA GLU A 181 -9.62 16.52 15.10
C GLU A 181 -8.48 15.82 15.87
N MET A 182 -7.61 15.06 15.18
CA MET A 182 -6.43 14.43 15.77
C MET A 182 -5.51 15.46 16.44
N LEU A 183 -5.20 16.55 15.74
CA LEU A 183 -4.33 17.61 16.25
C LEU A 183 -4.92 18.36 17.42
N ALA A 184 -6.26 18.48 17.47
CA ALA A 184 -6.99 19.07 18.58
C ALA A 184 -7.14 18.11 19.78
N GLY A 185 -6.66 16.86 19.67
CA GLY A 185 -6.83 15.83 20.71
C GLY A 185 -8.28 15.38 20.89
N LYS A 186 -9.12 15.59 19.88
CA LYS A 186 -10.51 15.16 19.86
C LYS A 186 -10.67 13.76 19.30
N PRO A 187 -11.71 13.02 19.65
CA PRO A 187 -12.09 11.82 18.92
C PRO A 187 -12.34 12.14 17.45
N ILE A 188 -11.80 11.31 16.55
CA ILE A 188 -12.04 11.48 15.12
C ILE A 188 -13.46 11.01 14.83
N SER A 189 -14.29 11.94 14.38
CA SER A 189 -15.73 11.72 14.13
C SER A 189 -15.97 10.75 12.96
N LYS A 190 -15.07 10.77 11.97
CA LYS A 190 -15.12 9.92 10.79
C LYS A 190 -13.75 9.31 10.52
N THR A 191 -13.56 8.08 10.95
CA THR A 191 -12.28 7.38 10.87
C THR A 191 -11.97 6.78 9.49
N GLY A 192 -12.82 7.03 8.48
CA GLY A 192 -12.58 6.53 7.13
C GLY A 192 -13.68 6.87 6.13
N GLY A 193 -13.40 6.51 4.90
CA GLY A 193 -14.31 6.61 3.76
C GLY A 193 -13.76 5.80 2.60
N ALA A 194 -14.61 5.16 1.80
CA ALA A 194 -14.15 4.33 0.70
C ALA A 194 -13.20 5.10 -0.23
N ALA A 195 -11.95 4.66 -0.32
CA ALA A 195 -11.01 5.17 -1.30
C ALA A 195 -11.49 4.82 -2.72
N PHE A 196 -11.32 5.73 -3.65
CA PHE A 196 -11.68 5.53 -5.04
C PHE A 196 -10.52 5.94 -5.95
N GLY A 197 -10.40 5.26 -7.07
CA GLY A 197 -9.31 5.49 -8.01
C GLY A 197 -8.86 4.20 -8.69
N CYS A 198 -7.68 4.24 -9.29
CA CYS A 198 -7.12 3.10 -10.00
C CYS A 198 -6.61 2.03 -9.03
N THR A 199 -6.72 0.78 -9.43
CA THR A 199 -6.15 -0.33 -8.66
C THR A 199 -4.62 -0.32 -8.73
N ILE A 200 -3.95 -0.53 -7.59
CA ILE A 200 -2.49 -0.69 -7.52
C ILE A 200 -2.08 -1.90 -8.37
N LYS A 201 -1.13 -1.69 -9.28
CA LYS A 201 -0.58 -2.75 -10.15
C LYS A 201 0.47 -3.54 -9.38
N ARG A 202 0.17 -4.82 -9.14
CA ARG A 202 1.02 -5.73 -8.38
C ARG A 202 1.95 -6.54 -9.26
N VAL A 203 3.02 -7.06 -8.67
CA VAL A 203 3.82 -8.11 -9.27
C VAL A 203 2.98 -9.38 -9.38
N SER A 204 3.05 -10.05 -10.52
CA SER A 204 2.40 -11.34 -10.78
C SER A 204 3.22 -12.51 -10.23
#